data_2a6b00ea66c2b32487a55dc7b80128a8
#
_entry.id   2a6b00ea66c2b32487a55dc7b80128a8
#
_cell.length_a   1.000
_cell.length_b   1.000
_cell.length_c   1.000
_cell.angle_alpha   90.00
_cell.angle_beta   90.00
_cell.angle_gamma   90.00
#
_symmetry.space_group_name_H-M   'P 1'
#
loop_
_entity.id
_entity.type
_entity.pdbx_description
1 polymer ?
#
loop_
_entity_poly.entity_id
_entity_poly.type
_entity_poly.pdbx_seq_one_letter_code
_entity_poly.pdbx_strand_id
1 'polypeptide(L)'
;QLVEYKKQIESGKKSFANLAAIGSDDPGSKDRGGQYEINRNQKDLDPTWLSKAFTLKEGQVSNPFKSKFSYHIIQLVSRAGDDAVVRHILKIPQVTQYEMKDGFDKLDTVRSNLISGTLMFGTAVAKYSEDEASKFTAGMIQGRNGTFLTIDQLDKDMVAMMQNLKVGEYSKPVEYTDERGKRGVRIVYLKTRTEPHRE
;
A
#
# COMPACT_ATOMS: atom_id res chain seq x y z
N GLN A 1 4.02 18.83 -5.29
CA GLN A 1 5.33 18.59 -4.67
C GLN A 1 6.34 18.01 -5.67
N LEU A 2 6.09 16.86 -6.31
CA LEU A 2 7.03 16.25 -7.28
C LEU A 2 7.35 17.13 -8.49
N VAL A 3 6.38 17.92 -8.98
CA VAL A 3 6.61 18.91 -10.05
C VAL A 3 7.63 19.97 -9.59
N GLU A 4 7.51 20.42 -8.36
CA GLU A 4 8.42 21.40 -7.79
C GLU A 4 9.82 20.81 -7.57
N TYR A 5 9.88 19.57 -7.10
CA TYR A 5 11.16 18.85 -6.96
C TYR A 5 11.89 18.73 -8.30
N LYS A 6 11.16 18.31 -9.35
CA LYS A 6 11.73 18.25 -10.71
C LYS A 6 12.31 19.58 -11.15
N LYS A 7 11.58 20.69 -10.98
CA LYS A 7 12.06 22.03 -11.32
C LYS A 7 13.34 22.42 -10.56
N GLN A 8 13.40 22.10 -9.26
CA GLN A 8 14.59 22.40 -8.45
C GLN A 8 15.80 21.56 -8.87
N ILE A 9 15.60 20.32 -9.30
CA ILE A 9 16.66 19.45 -9.82
C ILE A 9 17.16 19.97 -11.17
N GLU A 10 16.25 20.23 -12.10
CA GLU A 10 16.58 20.66 -13.46
C GLU A 10 17.26 22.06 -13.48
N SER A 11 16.89 22.92 -12.54
CA SER A 11 17.56 24.22 -12.38
C SER A 11 18.88 24.16 -11.61
N GLY A 12 19.29 22.99 -11.12
CA GLY A 12 20.50 22.84 -10.30
C GLY A 12 20.40 23.42 -8.89
N LYS A 13 19.21 23.91 -8.49
CA LYS A 13 18.99 24.52 -7.16
C LYS A 13 19.13 23.51 -6.03
N LYS A 14 18.73 22.26 -6.25
CA LYS A 14 18.89 21.13 -5.32
C LYS A 14 19.26 19.86 -6.09
N SER A 15 20.07 19.00 -5.46
CA SER A 15 20.36 17.70 -6.04
C SER A 15 19.19 16.74 -5.83
N PHE A 16 19.06 15.78 -6.74
CA PHE A 16 18.07 14.70 -6.62
C PHE A 16 18.23 13.95 -5.29
N ALA A 17 19.48 13.63 -4.93
CA ALA A 17 19.79 12.90 -3.69
C ALA A 17 19.32 13.65 -2.44
N ASN A 18 19.54 14.97 -2.37
CA ASN A 18 19.08 15.77 -1.23
C ASN A 18 17.56 15.80 -1.14
N LEU A 19 16.85 15.92 -2.25
CA LEU A 19 15.38 15.91 -2.25
C LEU A 19 14.82 14.53 -1.94
N ALA A 20 15.48 13.46 -2.34
CA ALA A 20 15.10 12.10 -1.97
C ALA A 20 15.22 11.89 -0.45
N ALA A 21 16.34 12.29 0.15
CA ALA A 21 16.59 12.12 1.58
C ALA A 21 15.54 12.83 2.46
N ILE A 22 15.13 14.04 2.07
CA ILE A 22 14.19 14.85 2.88
C ILE A 22 12.73 14.64 2.50
N GLY A 23 12.44 14.16 1.30
CA GLY A 23 11.09 14.20 0.77
C GLY A 23 10.58 12.93 0.13
N SER A 24 11.35 11.85 0.07
CA SER A 24 10.88 10.56 -0.40
C SER A 24 10.18 9.79 0.72
N ASP A 25 9.06 9.15 0.37
CA ASP A 25 8.34 8.24 1.27
C ASP A 25 8.84 6.78 1.10
N ASP A 26 9.91 6.57 0.32
CA ASP A 26 10.54 5.26 0.14
C ASP A 26 11.63 5.00 1.19
N PRO A 27 11.38 4.14 2.19
CA PRO A 27 12.39 3.83 3.21
C PRO A 27 13.58 3.04 2.65
N GLY A 28 13.40 2.36 1.52
CA GLY A 28 14.43 1.50 0.92
C GLY A 28 15.56 2.26 0.25
N SER A 29 15.33 3.50 -0.18
CA SER A 29 16.33 4.24 -0.96
C SER A 29 16.55 5.70 -0.54
N LYS A 30 15.66 6.30 0.26
CA LYS A 30 15.77 7.72 0.60
C LYS A 30 17.13 8.09 1.21
N ASP A 31 17.67 7.27 2.10
CA ASP A 31 18.93 7.49 2.79
C ASP A 31 20.15 7.25 1.88
N ARG A 32 19.95 6.65 0.69
CA ARG A 32 20.93 6.49 -0.37
C ARG A 32 20.70 7.45 -1.54
N GLY A 33 20.02 8.57 -1.28
CA GLY A 33 19.70 9.57 -2.30
C GLY A 33 18.72 9.09 -3.37
N GLY A 34 17.88 8.13 -3.02
CA GLY A 34 16.88 7.52 -3.91
C GLY A 34 17.43 6.49 -4.89
N GLN A 35 18.66 6.02 -4.72
CA GLN A 35 19.37 5.20 -5.72
C GLN A 35 18.94 3.73 -5.69
N TYR A 36 18.72 3.18 -6.90
CA TYR A 36 18.52 1.75 -7.18
C TYR A 36 19.34 1.31 -8.39
N GLU A 37 19.82 0.08 -8.31
CA GLU A 37 20.32 -0.68 -9.46
C GLU A 37 19.18 -1.57 -9.95
N ILE A 38 18.87 -1.52 -11.23
CA ILE A 38 17.72 -2.21 -11.83
C ILE A 38 18.11 -2.92 -13.11
N ASN A 39 17.38 -4.00 -13.42
CA ASN A 39 17.49 -4.69 -14.70
C ASN A 39 16.15 -4.60 -15.44
N ARG A 40 16.17 -4.43 -16.75
CA ARG A 40 14.98 -4.32 -17.62
C ARG A 40 14.01 -5.49 -17.49
N ASN A 41 14.50 -6.68 -17.18
CA ASN A 41 13.74 -7.91 -17.07
C ASN A 41 13.28 -8.22 -15.64
N GLN A 42 13.50 -7.31 -14.70
CA GLN A 42 13.15 -7.47 -13.28
C GLN A 42 11.63 -7.52 -13.11
N LYS A 43 11.11 -8.59 -12.47
CA LYS A 43 9.67 -8.87 -12.39
C LYS A 43 9.01 -8.40 -11.10
N ASP A 44 9.80 -8.08 -10.09
CA ASP A 44 9.34 -7.60 -8.78
C ASP A 44 9.10 -6.09 -8.73
N LEU A 45 9.46 -5.35 -9.79
CA LEU A 45 9.17 -3.94 -9.94
C LEU A 45 7.87 -3.69 -10.70
N ASP A 46 7.20 -2.59 -10.38
CA ASP A 46 6.02 -2.13 -11.13
C ASP A 46 6.39 -1.91 -12.61
N PRO A 47 5.68 -2.58 -13.57
CA PRO A 47 6.03 -2.49 -14.98
C PRO A 47 5.97 -1.07 -15.55
N THR A 48 5.07 -0.23 -15.06
CA THR A 48 4.95 1.19 -15.46
C THR A 48 6.17 1.96 -15.01
N TRP A 49 6.60 1.74 -13.76
CA TRP A 49 7.80 2.35 -13.20
C TRP A 49 9.07 1.94 -13.96
N LEU A 50 9.20 0.63 -14.20
CA LEU A 50 10.36 0.07 -14.92
C LEU A 50 10.42 0.60 -16.36
N SER A 51 9.31 0.57 -17.09
CA SER A 51 9.23 1.12 -18.44
C SER A 51 9.61 2.60 -18.47
N LYS A 52 9.13 3.38 -17.50
CA LYS A 52 9.45 4.81 -17.41
C LYS A 52 10.94 5.05 -17.21
N ALA A 53 11.60 4.30 -16.33
CA ALA A 53 13.02 4.40 -16.09
C ALA A 53 13.84 4.19 -17.36
N PHE A 54 13.50 3.17 -18.16
CA PHE A 54 14.22 2.83 -19.39
C PHE A 54 13.90 3.71 -20.62
N THR A 55 12.89 4.59 -20.53
CA THR A 55 12.62 5.60 -21.59
C THR A 55 13.44 6.88 -21.42
N LEU A 56 14.08 7.08 -20.28
CA LEU A 56 14.86 8.27 -19.98
C LEU A 56 16.22 8.24 -20.65
N LYS A 57 16.77 9.42 -20.93
CA LYS A 57 18.19 9.62 -21.24
C LYS A 57 18.99 9.78 -19.95
N GLU A 58 20.28 9.46 -19.99
CA GLU A 58 21.17 9.69 -18.83
C GLU A 58 21.14 11.14 -18.38
N GLY A 59 21.00 11.34 -17.09
CA GLY A 59 20.82 12.64 -16.45
C GLY A 59 19.40 13.19 -16.48
N GLN A 60 18.51 12.66 -17.32
CA GLN A 60 17.14 13.14 -17.47
C GLN A 60 16.28 12.76 -16.26
N VAL A 61 15.42 13.71 -15.83
CA VAL A 61 14.39 13.50 -14.81
C VAL A 61 13.02 13.34 -15.49
N SER A 62 12.29 12.32 -15.10
CA SER A 62 10.93 12.08 -15.63
C SER A 62 9.96 13.18 -15.22
N ASN A 63 8.87 13.34 -15.97
CA ASN A 63 7.70 13.99 -15.42
C ASN A 63 7.13 13.14 -14.27
N PRO A 64 6.45 13.73 -13.28
CA PRO A 64 5.72 12.98 -12.28
C PRO A 64 4.73 12.02 -12.93
N PHE A 65 4.69 10.78 -12.47
CA PHE A 65 3.76 9.76 -12.95
C PHE A 65 3.25 8.92 -11.79
N LYS A 66 2.10 8.29 -12.00
CA LYS A 66 1.45 7.42 -11.03
C LYS A 66 1.79 5.96 -11.37
N SER A 67 2.21 5.21 -10.36
CA SER A 67 2.18 3.74 -10.35
C SER A 67 0.91 3.27 -9.63
N LYS A 68 0.80 1.97 -9.38
CA LYS A 68 -0.38 1.39 -8.74
C LYS A 68 -0.77 2.08 -7.42
N PHE A 69 0.20 2.48 -6.59
CA PHE A 69 -0.06 2.95 -5.21
C PHE A 69 0.55 4.31 -4.87
N SER A 70 1.36 4.89 -5.75
CA SER A 70 2.17 6.05 -5.43
C SER A 70 2.48 6.90 -6.64
N TYR A 71 3.01 8.09 -6.39
CA TYR A 71 3.52 8.99 -7.42
C TYR A 71 5.04 9.01 -7.37
N HIS A 72 5.66 9.12 -8.54
CA HIS A 72 7.12 9.06 -8.68
C HIS A 72 7.66 10.14 -9.58
N ILE A 73 8.93 10.51 -9.35
CA ILE A 73 9.86 11.01 -10.36
C ILE A 73 11.10 10.12 -10.35
N ILE A 74 11.68 9.88 -11.52
CA ILE A 74 12.88 9.07 -11.70
C ILE A 74 13.93 9.89 -12.45
N GLN A 75 15.19 9.74 -12.06
CA GLN A 75 16.35 10.19 -12.82
C GLN A 75 17.15 8.98 -13.28
N LEU A 76 17.43 8.85 -14.56
CA LEU A 76 18.39 7.88 -15.04
C LEU A 76 19.81 8.41 -14.80
N VAL A 77 20.60 7.69 -14.00
CA VAL A 77 21.98 8.05 -13.70
C VAL A 77 22.91 7.49 -14.79
N SER A 78 22.79 6.20 -15.06
CA SER A 78 23.56 5.51 -16.11
C SER A 78 22.83 4.27 -16.60
N ARG A 79 23.17 3.81 -17.81
CA ARG A 79 22.63 2.59 -18.39
C ARG A 79 23.70 1.83 -19.17
N ALA A 80 23.72 0.51 -18.97
CA ALA A 80 24.58 -0.42 -19.70
C ALA A 80 23.75 -1.62 -20.15
N GLY A 81 23.30 -1.63 -21.41
CA GLY A 81 22.42 -2.67 -21.94
C GLY A 81 21.07 -2.72 -21.22
N ASP A 82 20.79 -3.84 -20.57
CA ASP A 82 19.57 -4.06 -19.78
C ASP A 82 19.70 -3.64 -18.31
N ASP A 83 20.87 -3.26 -17.87
CA ASP A 83 21.11 -2.76 -16.51
C ASP A 83 21.11 -1.22 -16.48
N ALA A 84 20.61 -0.66 -15.40
CA ALA A 84 20.59 0.76 -15.18
C ALA A 84 20.73 1.13 -13.71
N VAL A 85 21.35 2.29 -13.46
CA VAL A 85 21.33 2.96 -12.16
C VAL A 85 20.38 4.13 -12.26
N VAL A 86 19.42 4.18 -11.36
CA VAL A 86 18.42 5.23 -11.29
C VAL A 86 18.36 5.84 -9.90
N ARG A 87 17.79 7.04 -9.81
CA ARG A 87 17.31 7.61 -8.56
C ARG A 87 15.84 7.85 -8.67
N HIS A 88 15.09 7.61 -7.60
CA HIS A 88 13.68 7.93 -7.56
C HIS A 88 13.26 8.65 -6.27
N ILE A 89 12.19 9.40 -6.37
CA ILE A 89 11.46 9.95 -5.25
C ILE A 89 10.03 9.42 -5.35
N LEU A 90 9.59 8.77 -4.30
CA LEU A 90 8.24 8.21 -4.16
C LEU A 90 7.43 9.10 -3.22
N LYS A 91 6.17 9.36 -3.59
CA LYS A 91 5.20 10.02 -2.72
C LYS A 91 3.93 9.19 -2.63
N ILE A 92 3.56 8.83 -1.40
CA ILE A 92 2.30 8.14 -1.10
C ILE A 92 1.24 9.22 -0.87
N PRO A 93 0.12 9.21 -1.65
CA PRO A 93 -0.97 10.14 -1.41
C PRO A 93 -1.49 9.99 0.02
N GLN A 94 -1.53 11.09 0.75
CA GLN A 94 -2.13 11.10 2.08
C GLN A 94 -3.65 11.11 1.94
N VAL A 95 -4.31 10.23 2.68
CA VAL A 95 -5.77 10.19 2.74
C VAL A 95 -6.26 11.38 3.56
N THR A 96 -7.16 12.17 2.97
CA THR A 96 -7.73 13.35 3.63
C THR A 96 -8.77 12.96 4.69
N GLN A 97 -9.09 13.87 5.60
CA GLN A 97 -10.15 13.67 6.58
C GLN A 97 -11.53 13.44 5.93
N TYR A 98 -11.77 14.09 4.79
CA TYR A 98 -12.99 13.90 4.02
C TYR A 98 -13.07 12.46 3.45
N GLU A 99 -12.01 11.96 2.83
CA GLU A 99 -11.94 10.59 2.32
C GLU A 99 -12.05 9.54 3.43
N MET A 100 -11.46 9.82 4.60
CA MET A 100 -11.62 8.96 5.77
C MET A 100 -13.07 8.90 6.22
N LYS A 101 -13.74 10.06 6.33
CA LYS A 101 -15.17 10.12 6.69
C LYS A 101 -16.03 9.37 5.68
N ASP A 102 -15.82 9.56 4.39
CA ASP A 102 -16.53 8.83 3.33
C ASP A 102 -16.31 7.31 3.44
N GLY A 103 -15.10 6.89 3.76
CA GLY A 103 -14.76 5.50 4.04
C GLY A 103 -15.54 4.92 5.22
N PHE A 104 -15.64 5.66 6.33
CA PHE A 104 -16.45 5.26 7.49
C PHE A 104 -17.93 5.15 7.14
N ASP A 105 -18.52 6.18 6.52
CA ASP A 105 -19.95 6.21 6.14
C ASP A 105 -20.29 5.06 5.17
N LYS A 106 -19.41 4.79 4.22
CA LYS A 106 -19.55 3.68 3.27
C LYS A 106 -19.51 2.31 3.98
N LEU A 107 -18.52 2.09 4.85
CA LEU A 107 -18.40 0.81 5.56
C LEU A 107 -19.49 0.62 6.62
N ASP A 108 -20.03 1.67 7.24
CA ASP A 108 -21.21 1.57 8.10
C ASP A 108 -22.44 1.09 7.31
N THR A 109 -22.63 1.61 6.10
CA THR A 109 -23.69 1.14 5.19
C THR A 109 -23.47 -0.32 4.80
N VAL A 110 -22.26 -0.70 4.40
CA VAL A 110 -21.90 -2.09 4.06
C VAL A 110 -22.16 -3.01 5.26
N ARG A 111 -21.71 -2.62 6.46
CA ARG A 111 -21.93 -3.38 7.69
C ARG A 111 -23.41 -3.60 7.98
N SER A 112 -24.23 -2.57 7.85
CA SER A 112 -25.68 -2.66 8.04
C SER A 112 -26.32 -3.66 7.08
N ASN A 113 -25.91 -3.67 5.82
CA ASN A 113 -26.38 -4.61 4.81
C ASN A 113 -25.91 -6.05 5.08
N LEU A 114 -24.70 -6.22 5.63
CA LEU A 114 -24.18 -7.53 6.07
C LEU A 114 -25.00 -8.08 7.25
N ILE A 115 -25.28 -7.25 8.26
CA ILE A 115 -26.07 -7.64 9.44
C ILE A 115 -27.50 -7.99 9.05
N SER A 116 -28.14 -7.24 8.16
CA SER A 116 -29.47 -7.51 7.67
C SER A 116 -29.56 -8.71 6.71
N GLY A 117 -28.42 -9.25 6.27
CA GLY A 117 -28.37 -10.36 5.31
C GLY A 117 -28.67 -9.97 3.86
N THR A 118 -28.84 -8.67 3.56
CA THR A 118 -29.06 -8.17 2.19
C THR A 118 -27.78 -8.17 1.34
N LEU A 119 -26.63 -8.32 1.98
CA LEU A 119 -25.34 -8.41 1.33
C LEU A 119 -24.52 -9.55 1.95
N MET A 120 -23.92 -10.39 1.11
CA MET A 120 -23.01 -11.45 1.56
C MET A 120 -21.60 -10.91 1.71
N PHE A 121 -20.83 -11.38 2.69
CA PHE A 121 -19.48 -10.87 2.99
C PHE A 121 -18.53 -11.00 1.80
N GLY A 122 -18.49 -12.15 1.14
CA GLY A 122 -17.64 -12.34 -0.04
C GLY A 122 -17.98 -11.38 -1.19
N THR A 123 -19.26 -11.09 -1.40
CA THR A 123 -19.72 -10.09 -2.37
C THR A 123 -19.30 -8.67 -1.97
N ALA A 124 -19.40 -8.36 -0.68
CA ALA A 124 -18.93 -7.08 -0.15
C ALA A 124 -17.42 -6.90 -0.37
N VAL A 125 -16.63 -7.94 -0.08
CA VAL A 125 -15.18 -7.95 -0.31
C VAL A 125 -14.86 -7.72 -1.79
N ALA A 126 -15.46 -8.46 -2.69
CA ALA A 126 -15.23 -8.32 -4.13
C ALA A 126 -15.54 -6.91 -4.65
N LYS A 127 -16.59 -6.27 -4.10
CA LYS A 127 -17.07 -4.96 -4.56
C LYS A 127 -16.35 -3.78 -3.91
N TYR A 128 -16.00 -3.88 -2.62
CA TYR A 128 -15.56 -2.73 -1.84
C TYR A 128 -14.14 -2.85 -1.30
N SER A 129 -13.57 -4.07 -1.19
CA SER A 129 -12.23 -4.23 -0.65
C SER A 129 -11.16 -3.75 -1.62
N GLU A 130 -10.23 -2.95 -1.10
CA GLU A 130 -8.99 -2.56 -1.77
C GLU A 130 -7.79 -3.40 -1.29
N ASP A 131 -8.01 -4.31 -0.34
CA ASP A 131 -6.97 -5.22 0.15
C ASP A 131 -6.75 -6.36 -0.85
N GLU A 132 -5.67 -6.25 -1.61
CA GLU A 132 -5.32 -7.25 -2.64
C GLU A 132 -4.93 -8.61 -2.06
N ALA A 133 -4.43 -8.66 -0.83
CA ALA A 133 -4.01 -9.90 -0.20
C ALA A 133 -5.22 -10.82 0.08
N SER A 134 -6.36 -10.25 0.46
CA SER A 134 -7.55 -11.03 0.82
C SER A 134 -8.71 -10.91 -0.17
N LYS A 135 -8.65 -9.99 -1.12
CA LYS A 135 -9.75 -9.74 -2.07
C LYS A 135 -10.16 -10.99 -2.86
N PHE A 136 -9.20 -11.79 -3.29
CA PHE A 136 -9.43 -13.01 -4.08
C PHE A 136 -9.75 -14.25 -3.23
N THR A 137 -9.64 -14.15 -1.92
CA THR A 137 -10.00 -15.19 -0.95
C THR A 137 -11.31 -14.88 -0.24
N ALA A 138 -12.16 -14.03 -0.82
CA ALA A 138 -13.39 -13.52 -0.22
C ALA A 138 -13.17 -12.87 1.17
N GLY A 139 -12.03 -12.21 1.35
CA GLY A 139 -11.64 -11.54 2.59
C GLY A 139 -11.02 -12.45 3.65
N MET A 140 -10.74 -13.71 3.32
CA MET A 140 -10.14 -14.65 4.27
C MET A 140 -8.66 -14.32 4.47
N ILE A 141 -8.28 -14.04 5.70
CA ILE A 141 -6.88 -13.90 6.11
C ILE A 141 -6.40 -15.29 6.53
N GLN A 142 -5.35 -15.79 5.88
CA GLN A 142 -4.80 -17.12 6.11
C GLN A 142 -3.44 -17.04 6.80
N GLY A 143 -3.20 -17.95 7.75
CA GLY A 143 -1.89 -18.13 8.36
C GLY A 143 -0.89 -18.79 7.41
N ARG A 144 0.41 -18.67 7.73
CA ARG A 144 1.50 -19.24 6.91
C ARG A 144 1.41 -20.75 6.71
N ASN A 145 0.81 -21.48 7.66
CA ASN A 145 0.78 -22.96 7.69
C ASN A 145 -0.63 -23.55 7.69
N GLY A 146 -1.65 -22.77 7.30
CA GLY A 146 -3.01 -23.31 7.29
C GLY A 146 -4.11 -22.28 7.39
N THR A 147 -5.30 -22.75 7.77
CA THR A 147 -6.55 -21.98 7.76
C THR A 147 -6.71 -21.06 8.97
N PHE A 148 -5.98 -21.29 10.06
CA PHE A 148 -6.10 -20.55 11.31
C PHE A 148 -4.89 -19.64 11.53
N LEU A 149 -5.16 -18.44 12.01
CA LEU A 149 -4.17 -17.49 12.49
C LEU A 149 -4.10 -17.55 14.01
N THR A 150 -2.90 -17.57 14.55
CA THR A 150 -2.68 -17.33 15.98
C THR A 150 -2.69 -15.84 16.28
N ILE A 151 -2.97 -15.47 17.51
CA ILE A 151 -3.10 -14.06 17.93
C ILE A 151 -1.81 -13.28 17.68
N ASP A 152 -0.66 -13.93 17.83
CA ASP A 152 0.67 -13.35 17.60
C ASP A 152 0.98 -13.03 16.12
N GLN A 153 0.22 -13.61 15.20
CA GLN A 153 0.32 -13.32 13.75
C GLN A 153 -0.52 -12.13 13.30
N LEU A 154 -1.33 -11.58 14.19
CA LEU A 154 -2.23 -10.46 13.92
C LEU A 154 -1.63 -9.15 14.40
N ASP A 155 -1.92 -8.05 13.70
CA ASP A 155 -1.62 -6.72 14.22
C ASP A 155 -2.43 -6.40 15.48
N LYS A 156 -1.90 -5.53 16.34
CA LYS A 156 -2.51 -5.17 17.62
C LYS A 156 -3.92 -4.61 17.48
N ASP A 157 -4.17 -3.85 16.43
CA ASP A 157 -5.47 -3.24 16.16
C ASP A 157 -6.48 -4.31 15.75
N MET A 158 -6.07 -5.29 14.95
CA MET A 158 -6.87 -6.45 14.59
C MET A 158 -7.25 -7.26 15.84
N VAL A 159 -6.28 -7.52 16.71
CA VAL A 159 -6.53 -8.22 17.98
C VAL A 159 -7.55 -7.47 18.82
N ALA A 160 -7.40 -6.15 18.98
CA ALA A 160 -8.33 -5.31 19.73
C ALA A 160 -9.75 -5.32 19.12
N MET A 161 -9.85 -5.28 17.79
CA MET A 161 -11.15 -5.38 17.11
C MET A 161 -11.87 -6.71 17.38
N MET A 162 -11.11 -7.81 17.42
CA MET A 162 -11.68 -9.16 17.55
C MET A 162 -11.96 -9.58 18.99
N GLN A 163 -11.35 -8.95 20.00
CA GLN A 163 -11.54 -9.33 21.41
C GLN A 163 -13.00 -9.33 21.83
N ASN A 164 -13.79 -8.37 21.33
CA ASN A 164 -15.17 -8.18 21.70
C ASN A 164 -16.17 -8.78 20.68
N LEU A 165 -15.69 -9.43 19.61
CA LEU A 165 -16.55 -10.06 18.60
C LEU A 165 -16.85 -11.49 18.99
N LYS A 166 -18.12 -11.88 18.82
CA LYS A 166 -18.54 -13.29 18.79
C LYS A 166 -18.39 -13.86 17.39
N VAL A 167 -18.29 -15.18 17.31
CA VAL A 167 -18.30 -15.88 16.02
C VAL A 167 -19.58 -15.53 15.27
N GLY A 168 -19.45 -15.14 14.01
CA GLY A 168 -20.54 -14.68 13.16
C GLY A 168 -20.80 -13.16 13.20
N GLU A 169 -20.06 -12.39 13.99
CA GLU A 169 -20.26 -10.94 14.09
C GLU A 169 -19.27 -10.15 13.21
N TYR A 170 -19.72 -8.96 12.83
CA TYR A 170 -18.94 -7.94 12.10
C TYR A 170 -18.55 -6.81 13.05
N SER A 171 -17.27 -6.42 13.02
CA SER A 171 -16.82 -5.25 13.78
C SER A 171 -17.48 -3.96 13.27
N LYS A 172 -17.43 -2.91 14.09
CA LYS A 172 -17.63 -1.55 13.57
C LYS A 172 -16.48 -1.20 12.62
N PRO A 173 -16.67 -0.24 11.70
CA PRO A 173 -15.56 0.33 10.95
C PRO A 173 -14.50 0.90 11.89
N VAL A 174 -13.23 0.60 11.62
CA VAL A 174 -12.09 1.09 12.39
C VAL A 174 -11.01 1.57 11.43
N GLU A 175 -10.43 2.72 11.75
CA GLU A 175 -9.24 3.21 11.04
C GLU A 175 -8.05 2.28 11.26
N TYR A 176 -7.24 2.11 10.22
CA TYR A 176 -5.96 1.42 10.30
C TYR A 176 -4.93 2.10 9.39
N THR A 177 -3.67 1.79 9.61
CA THR A 177 -2.57 2.18 8.72
C THR A 177 -1.91 0.91 8.21
N ASP A 178 -1.76 0.81 6.90
CA ASP A 178 -1.09 -0.34 6.28
C ASP A 178 0.44 -0.27 6.45
N GLU A 179 1.13 -1.34 6.05
CA GLU A 179 2.60 -1.44 6.13
C GLU A 179 3.34 -0.36 5.32
N ARG A 180 2.65 0.32 4.40
CA ARG A 180 3.17 1.42 3.58
C ARG A 180 2.90 2.80 4.17
N GLY A 181 2.25 2.85 5.34
CA GLY A 181 1.87 4.10 6.00
C GLY A 181 0.60 4.76 5.41
N LYS A 182 -0.15 4.06 4.55
CA LYS A 182 -1.42 4.56 4.02
C LYS A 182 -2.54 4.28 5.02
N ARG A 183 -3.32 5.32 5.35
CA ARG A 183 -4.52 5.20 6.20
C ARG A 183 -5.68 4.63 5.42
N GLY A 184 -6.51 3.85 6.09
CA GLY A 184 -7.73 3.28 5.55
C GLY A 184 -8.75 2.98 6.64
N VAL A 185 -9.91 2.48 6.23
CA VAL A 185 -10.97 2.03 7.14
C VAL A 185 -11.27 0.58 6.82
N ARG A 186 -11.41 -0.26 7.84
CA ARG A 186 -11.72 -1.69 7.68
C ARG A 186 -12.83 -2.14 8.62
N ILE A 187 -13.54 -3.20 8.23
CA ILE A 187 -14.38 -4.04 9.10
C ILE A 187 -13.82 -5.45 9.08
N VAL A 188 -13.98 -6.16 10.18
CA VAL A 188 -13.56 -7.55 10.35
C VAL A 188 -14.76 -8.42 10.62
N TYR A 189 -14.79 -9.61 10.03
CA TYR A 189 -15.74 -10.67 10.28
C TYR A 189 -15.08 -11.82 11.02
N LEU A 190 -15.54 -12.15 12.20
CA LEU A 190 -15.05 -13.30 12.95
C LEU A 190 -15.80 -14.56 12.53
N LYS A 191 -15.22 -15.30 11.58
CA LYS A 191 -15.84 -16.52 11.05
C LYS A 191 -15.77 -17.69 12.01
N THR A 192 -14.63 -17.90 12.64
CA THR A 192 -14.40 -19.02 13.59
C THR A 192 -13.40 -18.60 14.65
N ARG A 193 -13.51 -19.21 15.83
CA ARG A 193 -12.56 -19.10 16.93
C ARG A 193 -12.35 -20.49 17.52
N THR A 194 -11.10 -20.87 17.72
CA THR A 194 -10.75 -22.10 18.41
C THR A 194 -10.20 -21.75 19.79
N GLU A 195 -10.57 -22.54 20.78
CA GLU A 195 -9.96 -22.46 22.11
C GLU A 195 -8.55 -23.07 22.06
N PRO A 196 -7.62 -22.59 22.91
CA PRO A 196 -6.31 -23.21 23.03
C PRO A 196 -6.46 -24.67 23.47
N HIS A 197 -6.01 -25.62 22.67
CA HIS A 197 -5.91 -27.00 23.10
C HIS A 197 -4.70 -27.13 24.02
N ARG A 198 -4.93 -27.59 25.25
CA ARG A 198 -3.84 -28.12 26.07
C ARG A 198 -3.56 -29.53 25.55
N GLU A 199 -2.35 -29.76 25.05
CA GLU A 199 -1.79 -31.08 24.88
C GLU A 199 -1.54 -31.73 26.26
#